data_42dfab4d50373ca98249e8a1939b8e83
#
_entry.id   42dfab4d50373ca98249e8a1939b8e83
#
_cell.length_a   1.000
_cell.length_b   1.000
_cell.length_c   1.000
_cell.angle_alpha   90.00
_cell.angle_beta   90.00
_cell.angle_gamma   90.00
#
_symmetry.space_group_name_H-M   'P 1'
#
loop_
_entity.id
_entity.type
_entity.pdbx_description
1 polymer ?
#
loop_
_entity_poly.entity_id
_entity_poly.type
_entity_poly.pdbx_seq_one_letter_code
_entity_poly.pdbx_strand_id
1 'polypeptide(L)'
;LDEVDDWFSTLANLSDNPVPERWRRQRKQLQDAMLDTHFMLGQSRIAIAADPDMLSGFHRLLTGMGAETVAAVVPAKGIALESLDVEQLHIGDLEDLEKVAREKGAQLVLGNSHAVASAQRLGVPILRIGFPQYDLVGGFQRCWFGYRGTSQALFDLANLVMAHHQETQPYHSIYAQKQDSPQYIENRQQQWRH
;
A
#
# COMPACT_ATOMS: atom_id res chain seq x y z
N LEU A 1 -2.45 3.45 -13.94
CA LEU A 1 -3.07 4.52 -14.73
C LEU A 1 -2.93 4.19 -16.22
N ASP A 2 -1.70 3.99 -16.69
CA ASP A 2 -1.37 3.86 -18.12
C ASP A 2 -2.07 2.66 -18.78
N GLU A 3 -2.11 1.49 -18.15
CA GLU A 3 -2.79 0.31 -18.68
C GLU A 3 -4.31 0.53 -18.90
N VAL A 4 -4.94 1.30 -18.03
CA VAL A 4 -6.37 1.65 -18.16
C VAL A 4 -6.56 2.67 -19.29
N ASP A 5 -5.62 3.60 -19.43
CA ASP A 5 -5.60 4.59 -20.51
C ASP A 5 -5.43 3.90 -21.88
N ASP A 6 -4.51 2.94 -21.98
CA ASP A 6 -4.27 2.12 -23.18
C ASP A 6 -5.50 1.29 -23.55
N TRP A 7 -6.14 0.70 -22.55
CA TRP A 7 -7.37 -0.06 -22.76
C TRP A 7 -8.50 0.82 -23.31
N PHE A 8 -8.72 2.01 -22.72
CA PHE A 8 -9.71 2.95 -23.25
C PHE A 8 -9.35 3.49 -24.63
N SER A 9 -8.08 3.75 -24.90
CA SER A 9 -7.59 4.18 -26.21
C SER A 9 -7.83 3.11 -27.27
N THR A 10 -7.56 1.86 -26.96
CA THR A 10 -7.83 0.72 -27.84
C THR A 10 -9.33 0.60 -28.14
N LEU A 11 -10.20 0.70 -27.13
CA LEU A 11 -11.66 0.66 -27.34
C LEU A 11 -12.17 1.84 -28.17
N ALA A 12 -11.65 3.04 -27.92
CA ALA A 12 -12.01 4.23 -28.68
C ALA A 12 -11.65 4.06 -30.17
N ASN A 13 -10.45 3.53 -30.46
CA ASN A 13 -10.00 3.25 -31.82
C ASN A 13 -10.87 2.16 -32.50
N LEU A 14 -11.18 1.07 -31.79
CA LEU A 14 -12.01 -0.01 -32.32
C LEU A 14 -13.45 0.40 -32.60
N SER A 15 -14.00 1.29 -31.77
CA SER A 15 -15.39 1.74 -31.88
C SER A 15 -15.59 3.01 -32.70
N ASP A 16 -14.51 3.64 -33.14
CA ASP A 16 -14.50 4.98 -33.77
C ASP A 16 -15.26 6.05 -32.96
N ASN A 17 -15.23 5.89 -31.63
CA ASN A 17 -15.88 6.80 -30.71
C ASN A 17 -14.90 7.35 -29.67
N PRO A 18 -15.00 8.65 -29.31
CA PRO A 18 -14.15 9.23 -28.29
C PRO A 18 -14.45 8.64 -26.91
N VAL A 19 -13.44 8.59 -26.03
CA VAL A 19 -13.63 8.20 -24.64
C VAL A 19 -14.65 9.13 -23.96
N PRO A 20 -15.75 8.61 -23.42
CA PRO A 20 -16.79 9.40 -22.77
C PRO A 20 -16.28 10.25 -21.61
N GLU A 21 -16.83 11.44 -21.41
CA GLU A 21 -16.41 12.41 -20.40
C GLU A 21 -16.44 11.85 -18.96
N ARG A 22 -17.38 10.95 -18.68
CA ARG A 22 -17.45 10.28 -17.36
C ARG A 22 -16.14 9.56 -16.99
N TRP A 23 -15.48 8.92 -17.97
CA TRP A 23 -14.24 8.20 -17.75
C TRP A 23 -13.03 9.15 -17.64
N ARG A 24 -13.05 10.24 -18.42
CA ARG A 24 -12.03 11.29 -18.30
C ARG A 24 -12.05 11.94 -16.90
N ARG A 25 -13.25 12.16 -16.33
CA ARG A 25 -13.37 12.66 -14.94
C ARG A 25 -12.84 11.66 -13.93
N GLN A 26 -13.15 10.37 -14.07
CA GLN A 26 -12.62 9.35 -13.16
C GLN A 26 -11.09 9.23 -13.26
N ARG A 27 -10.53 9.40 -14.45
CA ARG A 27 -9.07 9.46 -14.63
C ARG A 27 -8.45 10.61 -13.84
N LYS A 28 -9.03 11.79 -13.91
CA LYS A 28 -8.55 12.96 -13.14
C LYS A 28 -8.68 12.71 -11.64
N GLN A 29 -9.78 12.14 -11.17
CA GLN A 29 -9.94 11.75 -9.77
C GLN A 29 -8.87 10.75 -9.30
N LEU A 30 -8.49 9.80 -10.14
CA LEU A 30 -7.37 8.90 -9.83
C LEU A 30 -6.04 9.66 -9.74
N GLN A 31 -5.78 10.61 -10.65
CA GLN A 31 -4.57 11.44 -10.59
C GLN A 31 -4.50 12.24 -9.28
N ASP A 32 -5.62 12.82 -8.84
CA ASP A 32 -5.71 13.52 -7.55
C ASP A 32 -5.44 12.53 -6.39
N ALA A 33 -6.05 11.34 -6.41
CA ALA A 33 -5.81 10.31 -5.41
C ALA A 33 -4.33 9.85 -5.36
N MET A 34 -3.67 9.75 -6.51
CA MET A 34 -2.23 9.44 -6.57
C MET A 34 -1.40 10.54 -5.91
N LEU A 35 -1.71 11.81 -6.14
CA LEU A 35 -1.02 12.93 -5.48
C LEU A 35 -1.23 12.92 -3.96
N ASP A 36 -2.48 12.72 -3.53
CA ASP A 36 -2.83 12.70 -2.11
C ASP A 36 -2.15 11.57 -1.33
N THR A 37 -1.94 10.41 -1.97
CA THR A 37 -1.40 9.22 -1.31
C THR A 37 0.10 9.01 -1.52
N HIS A 38 0.73 9.78 -2.41
CA HIS A 38 2.13 9.60 -2.79
C HIS A 38 3.09 9.66 -1.60
N PHE A 39 2.92 10.63 -0.70
CA PHE A 39 3.81 10.81 0.45
C PHE A 39 3.71 9.66 1.46
N MET A 40 2.55 9.01 1.58
CA MET A 40 2.36 7.89 2.49
C MET A 40 2.91 6.58 1.91
N LEU A 41 2.81 6.41 0.60
CA LEU A 41 3.21 5.18 -0.08
C LEU A 41 4.66 5.19 -0.54
N GLY A 42 5.23 6.37 -0.81
CA GLY A 42 6.62 6.50 -1.25
C GLY A 42 7.59 5.85 -0.26
N GLN A 43 8.51 5.02 -0.79
CA GLN A 43 9.50 4.25 -0.03
C GLN A 43 8.92 3.18 0.92
N SER A 44 7.61 2.92 0.90
CA SER A 44 7.01 1.81 1.65
C SER A 44 7.48 0.48 1.09
N ARG A 45 7.86 -0.46 1.96
CA ARG A 45 8.29 -1.82 1.59
C ARG A 45 7.13 -2.77 1.73
N ILE A 46 6.71 -3.35 0.61
CA ILE A 46 5.46 -4.10 0.51
C ILE A 46 5.73 -5.53 0.03
N ALA A 47 5.14 -6.51 0.70
CA ALA A 47 5.14 -7.90 0.29
C ALA A 47 3.81 -8.26 -0.37
N ILE A 48 3.83 -8.99 -1.49
CA ILE A 48 2.63 -9.34 -2.27
C ILE A 48 2.53 -10.85 -2.44
N ALA A 49 1.40 -11.44 -2.03
CA ALA A 49 1.03 -12.82 -2.34
C ALA A 49 -0.31 -12.83 -3.09
N ALA A 50 -0.28 -13.04 -4.40
CA ALA A 50 -1.45 -12.94 -5.24
C ALA A 50 -1.32 -13.77 -6.54
N ASP A 51 -2.42 -13.89 -7.25
CA ASP A 51 -2.39 -14.43 -8.62
C ASP A 51 -1.55 -13.52 -9.53
N PRO A 52 -0.95 -14.05 -10.63
CA PRO A 52 -0.04 -13.31 -11.50
C PRO A 52 -0.54 -11.96 -11.98
N ASP A 53 -1.80 -11.88 -12.43
CA ASP A 53 -2.40 -10.64 -12.95
C ASP A 53 -2.59 -9.59 -11.85
N MET A 54 -3.05 -10.03 -10.68
CA MET A 54 -3.23 -9.18 -9.50
C MET A 54 -1.89 -8.65 -9.01
N LEU A 55 -0.88 -9.52 -8.91
CA LEU A 55 0.47 -9.13 -8.51
C LEU A 55 1.04 -8.11 -9.50
N SER A 56 0.94 -8.38 -10.81
CA SER A 56 1.40 -7.46 -11.85
C SER A 56 0.77 -6.07 -11.73
N GLY A 57 -0.57 -6.01 -11.60
CA GLY A 57 -1.29 -4.76 -11.48
C GLY A 57 -0.90 -3.95 -10.24
N PHE A 58 -0.79 -4.60 -9.07
CA PHE A 58 -0.38 -3.92 -7.84
C PHE A 58 1.09 -3.55 -7.85
N HIS A 59 1.98 -4.41 -8.34
CA HIS A 59 3.40 -4.07 -8.45
C HIS A 59 3.63 -2.81 -9.28
N ARG A 60 3.02 -2.71 -10.47
CA ARG A 60 3.13 -1.53 -11.33
C ARG A 60 2.54 -0.28 -10.68
N LEU A 61 1.37 -0.41 -10.00
CA LEU A 61 0.77 0.69 -9.27
C LEU A 61 1.71 1.19 -8.17
N LEU A 62 2.23 0.29 -7.34
CA LEU A 62 3.09 0.61 -6.21
C LEU A 62 4.42 1.22 -6.64
N THR A 63 5.05 0.65 -7.67
CA THR A 63 6.29 1.21 -8.27
C THR A 63 6.04 2.62 -8.80
N GLY A 64 4.91 2.86 -9.48
CA GLY A 64 4.50 4.19 -9.93
C GLY A 64 4.24 5.18 -8.78
N MET A 65 3.95 4.69 -7.57
CA MET A 65 3.81 5.49 -6.35
C MET A 65 5.11 5.61 -5.54
N GLY A 66 6.22 5.08 -6.04
CA GLY A 66 7.51 5.10 -5.35
C GLY A 66 7.64 4.12 -4.19
N ALA A 67 6.73 3.14 -4.08
CA ALA A 67 6.84 2.03 -3.13
C ALA A 67 7.70 0.90 -3.72
N GLU A 68 8.28 0.08 -2.87
CA GLU A 68 9.12 -1.06 -3.23
C GLU A 68 8.39 -2.37 -2.97
N THR A 69 8.33 -3.26 -3.97
CA THR A 69 7.89 -4.64 -3.79
C THR A 69 9.08 -5.47 -3.33
N VAL A 70 9.20 -5.68 -2.03
CA VAL A 70 10.36 -6.35 -1.42
C VAL A 70 10.25 -7.87 -1.37
N ALA A 71 9.04 -8.41 -1.51
CA ALA A 71 8.78 -9.85 -1.63
C ALA A 71 7.53 -10.06 -2.48
N ALA A 72 7.58 -11.00 -3.41
CA ALA A 72 6.45 -11.33 -4.27
C ALA A 72 6.34 -12.85 -4.44
N VAL A 73 5.17 -13.41 -4.14
CA VAL A 73 4.89 -14.84 -4.29
C VAL A 73 3.63 -15.04 -5.12
N VAL A 74 3.72 -15.95 -6.07
CA VAL A 74 2.62 -16.39 -6.93
C VAL A 74 2.47 -17.91 -6.85
N PRO A 75 1.23 -18.45 -6.96
CA PRO A 75 1.01 -19.90 -6.90
C PRO A 75 1.40 -20.62 -8.19
N ALA A 76 1.49 -19.91 -9.31
CA ALA A 76 1.78 -20.45 -10.63
C ALA A 76 2.41 -19.41 -11.56
N LYS A 77 3.01 -19.89 -12.66
CA LYS A 77 3.47 -19.04 -13.76
C LYS A 77 2.29 -18.38 -14.47
N GLY A 78 2.49 -17.15 -14.95
CA GLY A 78 1.52 -16.43 -15.75
C GLY A 78 2.21 -15.48 -16.73
N ILE A 79 1.59 -15.22 -17.86
CA ILE A 79 2.12 -14.32 -18.91
C ILE A 79 2.34 -12.91 -18.36
N ALA A 80 1.48 -12.47 -17.44
CA ALA A 80 1.60 -11.15 -16.81
C ALA A 80 2.92 -10.94 -16.04
N LEU A 81 3.62 -12.01 -15.67
CA LEU A 81 4.89 -11.96 -14.95
C LEU A 81 6.10 -11.78 -15.86
N GLU A 82 6.00 -12.11 -17.16
CA GLU A 82 7.13 -12.08 -18.09
C GLU A 82 7.70 -10.68 -18.32
N SER A 83 6.88 -9.64 -18.07
CA SER A 83 7.24 -8.24 -18.24
C SER A 83 7.51 -7.52 -16.92
N LEU A 84 7.57 -8.24 -15.79
CA LEU A 84 7.80 -7.65 -14.48
C LEU A 84 9.27 -7.71 -14.08
N ASP A 85 9.80 -6.58 -13.70
CA ASP A 85 11.12 -6.45 -13.07
C ASP A 85 10.97 -6.50 -11.54
N VAL A 86 10.76 -7.70 -11.00
CA VAL A 86 10.64 -7.96 -9.57
C VAL A 86 11.77 -8.90 -9.15
N GLU A 87 12.80 -8.36 -8.52
CA GLU A 87 13.99 -9.14 -8.10
C GLU A 87 13.65 -10.32 -7.18
N GLN A 88 12.60 -10.19 -6.35
CA GLN A 88 12.22 -11.15 -5.32
C GLN A 88 10.90 -11.85 -5.66
N LEU A 89 10.68 -12.14 -6.96
CA LEU A 89 9.52 -12.93 -7.41
C LEU A 89 9.79 -14.42 -7.28
N HIS A 90 8.99 -15.10 -6.47
CA HIS A 90 9.04 -16.54 -6.27
C HIS A 90 7.73 -17.20 -6.70
N ILE A 91 7.86 -18.35 -7.36
CA ILE A 91 6.75 -19.31 -7.48
C ILE A 91 6.85 -20.22 -6.27
N GLY A 92 5.96 -20.05 -5.31
CA GLY A 92 6.09 -20.70 -4.02
C GLY A 92 4.86 -20.52 -3.16
N ASP A 93 5.05 -20.56 -1.87
CA ASP A 93 4.00 -20.47 -0.88
C ASP A 93 4.17 -19.26 0.06
N LEU A 94 3.30 -19.19 1.07
CA LEU A 94 3.31 -18.09 2.03
C LEU A 94 4.49 -18.16 3.02
N GLU A 95 5.14 -19.30 3.18
CA GLU A 95 6.35 -19.43 4.02
C GLU A 95 7.53 -18.76 3.32
N ASP A 96 7.64 -18.93 2.00
CA ASP A 96 8.61 -18.22 1.18
C ASP A 96 8.41 -16.70 1.26
N LEU A 97 7.14 -16.24 1.16
CA LEU A 97 6.82 -14.82 1.34
C LEU A 97 7.28 -14.31 2.70
N GLU A 98 6.95 -15.03 3.79
CA GLU A 98 7.28 -14.60 5.15
C GLU A 98 8.79 -14.47 5.36
N LYS A 99 9.55 -15.42 4.85
CA LYS A 99 11.02 -15.41 4.97
C LYS A 99 11.60 -14.17 4.31
N VAL A 100 11.28 -13.93 3.04
CA VAL A 100 11.82 -12.79 2.29
C VAL A 100 11.28 -11.47 2.86
N ALA A 101 9.98 -11.39 3.17
CA ALA A 101 9.37 -10.21 3.76
C ALA A 101 10.01 -9.80 5.09
N ARG A 102 10.37 -10.78 5.93
CA ARG A 102 11.08 -10.55 7.21
C ARG A 102 12.50 -10.06 6.98
N GLU A 103 13.24 -10.71 6.10
CA GLU A 103 14.64 -10.34 5.79
C GLU A 103 14.71 -8.93 5.18
N LYS A 104 13.78 -8.57 4.32
CA LYS A 104 13.72 -7.27 3.66
C LYS A 104 12.97 -6.21 4.46
N GLY A 105 12.38 -6.56 5.60
CA GLY A 105 11.66 -5.65 6.48
C GLY A 105 10.41 -5.07 5.83
N ALA A 106 9.54 -5.92 5.29
CA ALA A 106 8.24 -5.50 4.76
C ALA A 106 7.41 -4.79 5.83
N GLN A 107 6.69 -3.75 5.45
CA GLN A 107 5.86 -2.92 6.32
C GLN A 107 4.37 -3.18 6.12
N LEU A 108 4.00 -3.82 5.01
CA LEU A 108 2.64 -4.12 4.63
C LEU A 108 2.61 -5.40 3.80
N VAL A 109 1.56 -6.20 3.94
CA VAL A 109 1.28 -7.36 3.07
C VAL A 109 0.06 -7.07 2.21
N LEU A 110 0.13 -7.41 0.94
CA LEU A 110 -1.02 -7.55 0.05
C LEU A 110 -1.26 -9.04 -0.21
N GLY A 111 -2.50 -9.50 0.00
CA GLY A 111 -2.82 -10.91 -0.26
C GLY A 111 -4.26 -11.25 0.10
N ASN A 112 -4.68 -12.46 -0.21
CA ASN A 112 -6.02 -12.95 0.10
C ASN A 112 -6.16 -13.37 1.57
N SER A 113 -7.29 -13.97 1.94
CA SER A 113 -7.53 -14.39 3.33
C SER A 113 -6.53 -15.41 3.88
N HIS A 114 -5.83 -16.17 3.03
CA HIS A 114 -4.77 -17.09 3.48
C HIS A 114 -3.52 -16.33 3.99
N ALA A 115 -3.21 -15.17 3.41
CA ALA A 115 -2.05 -14.38 3.80
C ALA A 115 -2.22 -13.64 5.14
N VAL A 116 -3.41 -13.66 5.74
CA VAL A 116 -3.67 -12.97 7.02
C VAL A 116 -2.79 -13.52 8.15
N ALA A 117 -2.66 -14.83 8.25
CA ALA A 117 -1.82 -15.45 9.28
C ALA A 117 -0.33 -15.08 9.09
N SER A 118 0.13 -14.97 7.84
CA SER A 118 1.49 -14.54 7.51
C SER A 118 1.75 -13.09 7.92
N ALA A 119 0.82 -12.18 7.62
CA ALA A 119 0.90 -10.79 8.04
C ALA A 119 0.94 -10.65 9.57
N GLN A 120 0.13 -11.45 10.29
CA GLN A 120 0.13 -11.48 11.75
C GLN A 120 1.49 -11.96 12.31
N ARG A 121 2.10 -13.02 11.74
CA ARG A 121 3.43 -13.50 12.15
C ARG A 121 4.56 -12.52 11.84
N LEU A 122 4.38 -11.71 10.79
CA LEU A 122 5.30 -10.61 10.45
C LEU A 122 5.08 -9.38 11.34
N GLY A 123 3.92 -9.25 11.98
CA GLY A 123 3.56 -8.07 12.79
C GLY A 123 3.22 -6.84 11.95
N VAL A 124 2.76 -7.03 10.70
CA VAL A 124 2.45 -5.95 9.77
C VAL A 124 0.98 -5.99 9.33
N PRO A 125 0.41 -4.87 8.90
CA PRO A 125 -0.95 -4.83 8.38
C PRO A 125 -1.07 -5.57 7.04
N ILE A 126 -2.32 -5.93 6.69
CA ILE A 126 -2.64 -6.55 5.42
C ILE A 126 -3.77 -5.83 4.69
N LEU A 127 -3.56 -5.51 3.41
CA LEU A 127 -4.65 -5.22 2.49
C LEU A 127 -5.08 -6.53 1.81
N ARG A 128 -6.34 -6.92 1.99
CA ARG A 128 -6.87 -8.11 1.34
C ARG A 128 -7.17 -7.81 -0.12
N ILE A 129 -6.47 -8.51 -1.00
CA ILE A 129 -6.63 -8.45 -2.46
C ILE A 129 -6.82 -9.86 -3.02
N GLY A 130 -7.45 -9.99 -4.18
CA GLY A 130 -7.68 -11.27 -4.84
C GLY A 130 -8.63 -12.19 -4.06
N PHE A 131 -8.61 -13.47 -4.39
CA PHE A 131 -9.47 -14.49 -3.81
C PHE A 131 -8.63 -15.70 -3.31
N PRO A 132 -9.17 -16.49 -2.34
CA PRO A 132 -10.44 -16.33 -1.64
C PRO A 132 -10.44 -15.22 -0.58
N GLN A 133 -11.65 -14.65 -0.33
CA GLN A 133 -11.89 -13.75 0.80
C GLN A 133 -13.06 -14.27 1.64
N TYR A 134 -12.77 -14.80 2.81
CA TYR A 134 -13.77 -15.38 3.72
C TYR A 134 -13.75 -14.76 5.12
N ASP A 135 -12.73 -13.98 5.44
CA ASP A 135 -12.53 -13.32 6.73
C ASP A 135 -12.83 -11.82 6.71
N LEU A 136 -13.32 -11.29 5.58
CA LEU A 136 -13.70 -9.90 5.40
C LEU A 136 -15.11 -9.80 4.82
N VAL A 137 -16.05 -9.23 5.58
CA VAL A 137 -17.43 -9.02 5.11
C VAL A 137 -17.42 -8.01 3.94
N GLY A 138 -18.03 -8.41 2.82
CA GLY A 138 -18.09 -7.60 1.61
C GLY A 138 -16.78 -7.50 0.81
N GLY A 139 -15.74 -8.20 1.21
CA GLY A 139 -14.45 -8.21 0.52
C GLY A 139 -14.55 -8.62 -0.94
N PHE A 140 -15.41 -9.60 -1.26
CA PHE A 140 -15.62 -10.10 -2.61
C PHE A 140 -16.29 -9.08 -3.56
N GLN A 141 -16.87 -7.99 -3.04
CA GLN A 141 -17.48 -6.93 -3.85
C GLN A 141 -16.50 -5.79 -4.16
N ARG A 142 -15.29 -5.84 -3.62
CA ARG A 142 -14.29 -4.80 -3.85
C ARG A 142 -13.74 -4.88 -5.27
N CYS A 143 -13.57 -3.72 -5.87
CA CYS A 143 -12.88 -3.58 -7.15
C CYS A 143 -11.52 -2.94 -6.92
N TRP A 144 -10.46 -3.53 -7.46
CA TRP A 144 -9.09 -3.01 -7.34
C TRP A 144 -8.57 -2.39 -8.65
N PHE A 145 -9.26 -2.62 -9.76
CA PHE A 145 -8.84 -2.17 -11.09
C PHE A 145 -9.74 -1.07 -11.65
N GLY A 146 -9.28 -0.46 -12.73
CA GLY A 146 -9.90 0.71 -13.32
C GLY A 146 -9.71 1.97 -12.47
N TYR A 147 -10.07 3.13 -12.99
CA TYR A 147 -9.81 4.39 -12.29
C TYR A 147 -10.38 4.45 -10.86
N ARG A 148 -11.62 3.99 -10.67
CA ARG A 148 -12.27 4.01 -9.35
C ARG A 148 -11.70 2.96 -8.40
N GLY A 149 -11.50 1.74 -8.89
CA GLY A 149 -10.97 0.66 -8.07
C GLY A 149 -9.53 0.97 -7.62
N THR A 150 -8.70 1.48 -8.51
CA THR A 150 -7.34 1.91 -8.20
C THR A 150 -7.32 3.06 -7.17
N SER A 151 -8.20 4.07 -7.32
CA SER A 151 -8.30 5.16 -6.33
C SER A 151 -8.66 4.62 -4.94
N GLN A 152 -9.62 3.69 -4.87
CA GLN A 152 -10.00 3.07 -3.60
C GLN A 152 -8.86 2.27 -2.98
N ALA A 153 -8.13 1.50 -3.80
CA ALA A 153 -6.98 0.73 -3.35
C ALA A 153 -5.86 1.64 -2.78
N LEU A 154 -5.60 2.77 -3.43
CA LEU A 154 -4.62 3.75 -2.95
C LEU A 154 -5.01 4.34 -1.60
N PHE A 155 -6.27 4.73 -1.41
CA PHE A 155 -6.74 5.24 -0.12
C PHE A 155 -6.69 4.17 0.97
N ASP A 156 -7.09 2.93 0.67
CA ASP A 156 -7.01 1.82 1.63
C ASP A 156 -5.54 1.56 2.03
N LEU A 157 -4.61 1.55 1.08
CA LEU A 157 -3.18 1.37 1.32
C LEU A 157 -2.61 2.50 2.18
N ALA A 158 -2.87 3.76 1.80
CA ALA A 158 -2.39 4.92 2.53
C ALA A 158 -2.91 4.93 3.98
N ASN A 159 -4.20 4.62 4.18
CA ASN A 159 -4.80 4.53 5.51
C ASN A 159 -4.18 3.41 6.35
N LEU A 160 -3.88 2.25 5.75
CA LEU A 160 -3.18 1.16 6.46
C LEU A 160 -1.77 1.56 6.86
N VAL A 161 -1.01 2.20 5.98
CA VAL A 161 0.33 2.68 6.28
C VAL A 161 0.28 3.72 7.40
N MET A 162 -0.62 4.69 7.34
CA MET A 162 -0.78 5.72 8.37
C MET A 162 -1.17 5.13 9.73
N ALA A 163 -2.12 4.19 9.76
CA ALA A 163 -2.58 3.55 11.00
C ALA A 163 -1.50 2.71 11.70
N HIS A 164 -0.51 2.24 10.95
CA HIS A 164 0.59 1.40 11.46
C HIS A 164 1.92 2.14 11.52
N HIS A 165 1.96 3.40 11.12
CA HIS A 165 3.12 4.23 11.37
C HIS A 165 3.27 4.34 12.89
N GLN A 166 4.31 3.69 13.46
CA GLN A 166 4.67 3.91 14.86
C GLN A 166 4.98 5.40 14.98
N GLU A 167 4.26 6.09 15.85
CA GLU A 167 4.61 7.46 16.20
C GLU A 167 6.10 7.48 16.51
N THR A 168 6.86 8.18 15.70
CA THR A 168 8.24 8.52 16.03
C THR A 168 8.18 9.15 17.40
N GLN A 169 8.87 8.55 18.38
CA GLN A 169 8.89 9.12 19.73
C GLN A 169 9.15 10.63 19.62
N PRO A 170 8.32 11.46 20.24
CA PRO A 170 8.44 12.89 20.10
C PRO A 170 9.90 13.29 20.40
N TYR A 171 10.51 14.03 19.49
CA TYR A 171 11.87 14.51 19.67
C TYR A 171 11.91 15.35 20.95
N HIS A 172 12.49 14.80 21.99
CA HIS A 172 12.79 15.57 23.18
C HIS A 172 14.04 16.41 22.90
N SER A 173 13.82 17.70 22.64
CA SER A 173 14.92 18.64 22.54
C SER A 173 15.76 18.54 23.80
N ILE A 174 17.10 18.53 23.66
CA ILE A 174 18.03 18.63 24.80
C ILE A 174 17.74 19.85 25.70
N TYR A 175 17.04 20.85 25.17
CA TYR A 175 16.56 22.02 25.92
C TYR A 175 15.25 21.76 26.66
N ALA A 176 14.40 20.82 26.24
CA ALA A 176 13.16 20.46 26.92
C ALA A 176 13.42 19.75 28.26
N GLN A 177 14.49 18.99 28.37
CA GLN A 177 14.86 18.31 29.63
C GLN A 177 15.11 19.25 30.80
N LYS A 178 15.39 20.55 30.55
CA LYS A 178 15.52 21.57 31.61
C LYS A 178 14.19 22.13 32.08
N GLN A 179 13.13 22.09 31.28
CA GLN A 179 11.82 22.63 31.60
C GLN A 179 10.89 21.67 32.33
N ASP A 180 11.06 20.37 32.11
CA ASP A 180 10.23 19.32 32.69
C ASP A 180 10.84 18.66 33.94
N SER A 181 11.96 19.18 34.44
CA SER A 181 12.50 18.66 35.71
C SER A 181 11.58 19.09 36.86
N PRO A 182 11.25 18.18 37.82
CA PRO A 182 10.42 18.55 39.00
C PRO A 182 10.92 19.81 39.73
N GLN A 183 12.22 20.04 39.77
CA GLN A 183 12.83 21.21 40.34
C GLN A 183 12.52 22.53 39.61
N TYR A 184 12.32 22.49 38.29
CA TYR A 184 11.98 23.69 37.52
C TYR A 184 10.52 24.07 37.73
N ILE A 185 9.63 23.09 37.87
CA ILE A 185 8.20 23.32 38.17
C ILE A 185 8.02 23.88 39.58
N GLU A 186 8.72 23.35 40.59
CA GLU A 186 8.68 23.87 41.96
C GLU A 186 9.21 25.31 42.07
N ASN A 187 10.32 25.64 41.41
CA ASN A 187 10.88 26.98 41.41
C ASN A 187 9.95 28.03 40.76
N ARG A 188 9.21 27.60 39.71
CA ARG A 188 8.22 28.48 39.06
C ARG A 188 6.99 28.74 39.92
N GLN A 189 6.53 27.73 40.67
CA GLN A 189 5.42 27.88 41.60
C GLN A 189 5.76 28.73 42.82
N GLN A 190 7.03 28.78 43.26
CA GLN A 190 7.47 29.65 44.32
C GLN A 190 7.60 31.13 43.90
N GLN A 191 7.94 31.39 42.62
CA GLN A 191 8.02 32.77 42.09
C GLN A 191 6.67 33.49 41.97
N TRP A 192 5.55 32.78 41.97
CA TRP A 192 4.19 33.36 41.86
C TRP A 192 3.50 33.49 43.24
N ARG A 193 4.19 33.23 44.36
CA ARG A 193 3.65 33.33 45.74
C ARG A 193 4.14 34.55 46.49
N HIS A 194 4.83 35.46 45.81
CA HIS A 194 5.21 36.77 46.30
C HIS A 194 4.69 37.84 45.32
#